data_833582485a21dc6a56e31812151ae747
#
_entry.id   833582485a21dc6a56e31812151ae747
#
_cell.length_a   1.000
_cell.length_b   1.000
_cell.length_c   1.000
_cell.angle_alpha   90.00
_cell.angle_beta   90.00
_cell.angle_gamma   90.00
#
_symmetry.space_group_name_H-M   'P 1'
#
loop_
_entity.id
_entity.type
_entity.pdbx_description
1 polymer ?
#
loop_
_entity_poly.entity_id
_entity_poly.type
_entity_poly.pdbx_seq_one_letter_code
_entity_poly.pdbx_strand_id
1 'polypeptide(L)'
;MAIHNPVITNTLPTWVFIQTTASGEYRHEIRRVPSGFMVFVNVSDENDGGCAFPQKFTTYQAAFETLEHFRPGAKLTERINGAGDIEIY
;
A
#
# COMPACT_ATOMS: atom_id res chain seq x y z
N MET A 1 5.95 -6.67 31.74
CA MET A 1 5.91 -6.69 31.20
C MET A 1 5.70 -6.54 30.16
N ALA A 2 5.59 -6.36 30.19
CA ALA A 2 5.46 -6.37 29.40
C ALA A 2 5.42 -6.15 28.43
N ILE A 3 5.31 -6.14 28.29
CA ILE A 3 5.34 -6.05 27.43
C ILE A 3 5.20 -5.85 26.35
N HIS A 4 5.13 -5.82 26.20
CA HIS A 4 5.10 -5.72 25.19
C HIS A 4 4.70 -5.51 24.19
N ASN A 5 4.41 -5.75 24.20
CA ASN A 5 3.70 -5.70 23.26
C ASN A 5 3.60 -4.67 22.19
N PRO A 6 4.16 -4.04 21.81
CA PRO A 6 4.28 -2.92 20.89
C PRO A 6 4.16 -3.29 19.44
N VAL A 7 4.46 -4.48 19.13
CA VAL A 7 4.34 -4.94 17.76
C VAL A 7 2.93 -4.86 17.20
N ILE A 8 2.00 -4.66 18.06
CA ILE A 8 0.63 -4.56 17.63
C ILE A 8 0.38 -3.44 16.63
N THR A 9 1.24 -2.42 16.64
CA THR A 9 1.07 -1.30 15.73
C THR A 9 1.27 -1.66 14.27
N ASN A 10 1.84 -2.83 13.99
CA ASN A 10 2.11 -3.25 12.63
C ASN A 10 1.09 -4.23 12.07
N THR A 11 -0.13 -4.21 12.60
CA THR A 11 -1.16 -5.12 12.13
C THR A 11 -1.97 -4.60 10.96
N LEU A 12 -1.74 -3.38 10.55
CA LEU A 12 -2.51 -2.79 9.45
C LEU A 12 -1.93 -3.24 8.11
N PRO A 13 -2.77 -3.69 7.19
CA PRO A 13 -2.29 -4.26 5.94
C PRO A 13 -1.86 -3.22 4.91
N THR A 14 -1.04 -3.68 3.98
CA THR A 14 -0.62 -2.92 2.81
C THR A 14 -0.92 -3.78 1.57
N TRP A 15 -1.54 -3.18 0.57
CA TRP A 15 -1.79 -3.83 -0.72
C TRP A 15 -0.80 -3.31 -1.73
N VAL A 16 -0.14 -4.22 -2.44
CA VAL A 16 0.91 -3.90 -3.40
C VAL A 16 0.39 -4.11 -4.81
N PHE A 17 0.59 -3.10 -5.64
CA PHE A 17 0.16 -3.11 -7.04
C PHE A 17 1.38 -2.93 -7.92
N ILE A 18 1.44 -3.71 -9.00
CA ILE A 18 2.49 -3.56 -10.00
C ILE A 18 1.88 -3.05 -11.29
N GLN A 19 2.46 -2.00 -11.82
CA GLN A 19 2.08 -1.42 -13.09
C GLN A 19 3.21 -1.67 -14.07
N THR A 20 2.91 -2.33 -15.19
CA THR A 20 3.89 -2.57 -16.24
C THR A 20 3.66 -1.57 -17.36
N THR A 21 4.71 -0.84 -17.70
CA THR A 21 4.67 0.16 -18.76
C THR A 21 5.81 -0.09 -19.75
N ALA A 22 5.84 0.68 -20.83
CA ALA A 22 6.91 0.58 -21.81
C ALA A 22 8.29 0.89 -21.19
N SER A 23 8.33 1.68 -20.13
CA SER A 23 9.58 2.04 -19.47
C SER A 23 9.94 1.12 -18.31
N GLY A 24 9.11 0.13 -18.01
CA GLY A 24 9.41 -0.84 -16.96
C GLY A 24 8.25 -1.04 -16.01
N GLU A 25 8.58 -1.64 -14.87
CA GLU A 25 7.58 -1.91 -13.84
C GLU A 25 7.70 -0.90 -12.73
N TYR A 26 6.54 -0.52 -12.20
CA TYR A 26 6.45 0.42 -11.10
C TYR A 26 5.61 -0.19 -10.00
N ARG A 27 6.04 0.01 -8.76
CA ARG A 27 5.35 -0.48 -7.59
C ARG A 27 4.54 0.64 -6.96
N HIS A 28 3.29 0.36 -6.66
CA HIS A 28 2.40 1.30 -5.97
C HIS A 28 1.78 0.58 -4.80
N GLU A 29 1.35 1.32 -3.80
CA GLU A 29 0.81 0.72 -2.59
C GLU A 29 -0.42 1.47 -2.10
N ILE A 30 -1.36 0.71 -1.54
CA ILE A 30 -2.41 1.27 -0.71
C ILE A 30 -2.13 0.77 0.69
N ARG A 31 -1.98 1.68 1.64
CA ARG A 31 -1.67 1.33 3.02
C ARG A 31 -2.83 1.70 3.92
N ARG A 32 -3.28 0.73 4.70
CA ARG A 32 -4.25 1.01 5.74
C ARG A 32 -3.54 1.78 6.86
N VAL A 33 -4.14 2.87 7.28
CA VAL A 33 -3.66 3.66 8.42
C VAL A 33 -4.82 3.79 9.40
N PRO A 34 -4.56 4.16 10.67
CA PRO A 34 -5.64 4.20 11.65
C PRO A 34 -6.83 5.05 11.25
N SER A 35 -6.61 6.10 10.46
CA SER A 35 -7.68 7.01 10.06
C SER A 35 -8.21 6.76 8.66
N GLY A 36 -7.78 5.68 7.99
CA GLY A 36 -8.26 5.40 6.65
C GLY A 36 -7.26 4.65 5.80
N PHE A 37 -7.14 5.07 4.55
CA PHE A 37 -6.24 4.43 3.59
C PHE A 37 -5.42 5.50 2.89
N MET A 38 -4.15 5.23 2.67
CA MET A 38 -3.27 6.14 1.94
C MET A 38 -2.75 5.47 0.68
N VAL A 39 -2.60 6.26 -0.38
CA VAL A 39 -2.09 5.79 -1.66
C VAL A 39 -0.67 6.28 -1.84
N PHE A 40 0.23 5.36 -2.18
CA PHE A 40 1.62 5.66 -2.45
C PHE A 40 1.95 5.20 -3.87
N VAL A 41 2.59 6.04 -4.64
CA VAL A 41 2.96 5.70 -6.02
C VAL A 41 4.47 5.74 -6.19
N ASN A 42 4.96 4.90 -7.11
CA ASN A 42 6.39 4.84 -7.45
C ASN A 42 7.26 4.54 -6.23
N VAL A 43 6.84 3.55 -5.46
CA VAL A 43 7.61 3.10 -4.30
C VAL A 43 8.83 2.34 -4.82
N SER A 44 10.03 2.82 -4.52
CA SER A 44 11.23 2.21 -5.08
C SER A 44 11.79 1.09 -4.21
N ASP A 45 11.66 1.21 -2.90
CA ASP A 45 12.06 0.16 -1.98
C ASP A 45 11.39 0.39 -0.63
N GLU A 46 11.69 -0.48 0.32
CA GLU A 46 11.01 -0.42 1.61
C GLU A 46 11.34 0.83 2.41
N ASN A 47 12.44 1.50 2.11
CA ASN A 47 12.83 2.71 2.81
C ASN A 47 12.36 3.96 2.11
N ASP A 48 12.03 3.85 0.83
CA ASP A 48 11.55 4.97 0.05
C ASP A 48 10.07 4.77 -0.23
N GLY A 49 9.24 5.51 0.46
CA GLY A 49 7.80 5.39 0.32
C GLY A 49 7.22 5.94 -0.96
N GLY A 50 8.07 6.42 -1.87
CA GLY A 50 7.58 7.03 -3.09
C GLY A 50 6.86 8.32 -2.80
N CYS A 51 5.84 8.63 -3.60
CA CYS A 51 5.03 9.82 -3.42
C CYS A 51 3.70 9.42 -2.82
N ALA A 52 3.41 9.93 -1.62
CA ALA A 52 2.12 9.72 -1.01
C ALA A 52 1.15 10.79 -1.48
N PHE A 53 -0.08 10.39 -1.76
CA PHE A 53 -1.13 11.37 -2.01
C PHE A 53 -1.39 12.11 -0.71
N PRO A 54 -1.61 13.43 -0.76
CA PRO A 54 -1.75 14.20 0.46
C PRO A 54 -3.02 13.88 1.25
N GLN A 55 -4.02 13.33 0.60
CA GLN A 55 -5.27 13.04 1.28
C GLN A 55 -5.38 11.57 1.67
N LYS A 56 -6.12 11.31 2.72
CA LYS A 56 -6.48 9.96 3.11
C LYS A 56 -7.87 9.65 2.59
N PHE A 57 -8.09 8.39 2.30
CA PHE A 57 -9.38 7.92 1.80
C PHE A 57 -10.07 7.16 2.92
N THR A 58 -11.38 7.27 2.98
CA THR A 58 -12.14 6.61 4.06
C THR A 58 -12.39 5.14 3.78
N THR A 59 -12.30 4.73 2.50
CA THR A 59 -12.52 3.33 2.13
C THR A 59 -11.42 2.85 1.20
N TYR A 60 -11.22 1.53 1.19
CA TYR A 60 -10.31 0.91 0.25
C TYR A 60 -10.74 1.21 -1.19
N GLN A 61 -12.04 1.14 -1.45
CA GLN A 61 -12.55 1.35 -2.81
C GLN A 61 -12.18 2.73 -3.34
N ALA A 62 -12.31 3.76 -2.52
CA ALA A 62 -11.97 5.12 -2.95
C ALA A 62 -10.47 5.23 -3.23
N ALA A 63 -9.64 4.63 -2.40
CA ALA A 63 -8.20 4.62 -2.61
C ALA A 63 -7.83 3.87 -3.90
N PHE A 64 -8.46 2.72 -4.11
CA PHE A 64 -8.22 1.91 -5.30
C PHE A 64 -8.62 2.67 -6.57
N GLU A 65 -9.77 3.32 -6.57
CA GLU A 65 -10.22 4.08 -7.74
C GLU A 65 -9.27 5.22 -8.06
N THR A 66 -8.74 5.87 -7.03
CA THR A 66 -7.77 6.94 -7.22
C THR A 66 -6.48 6.38 -7.81
N LEU A 67 -5.99 5.27 -7.26
CA LEU A 67 -4.80 4.64 -7.79
C LEU A 67 -4.97 4.26 -9.25
N GLU A 68 -6.09 3.64 -9.59
CA GLU A 68 -6.35 3.22 -10.96
C GLU A 68 -6.43 4.41 -11.91
N HIS A 69 -6.99 5.51 -11.44
CA HIS A 69 -7.08 6.72 -12.25
C HIS A 69 -5.70 7.27 -12.61
N PHE A 70 -4.80 7.31 -11.65
CA PHE A 70 -3.47 7.90 -11.85
C PHE A 70 -2.43 6.91 -12.33
N ARG A 71 -2.66 5.62 -12.12
CA ARG A 71 -1.75 4.55 -12.55
C ARG A 71 -2.55 3.42 -13.18
N PRO A 72 -3.14 3.69 -14.36
CA PRO A 72 -3.98 2.68 -15.00
C PRO A 72 -3.19 1.42 -15.32
N GLY A 73 -3.85 0.28 -15.14
CA GLY A 73 -3.22 -1.00 -15.40
C GLY A 73 -2.44 -1.57 -14.23
N ALA A 74 -2.36 -0.85 -13.12
CA ALA A 74 -1.73 -1.40 -11.92
C ALA A 74 -2.57 -2.57 -11.41
N LYS A 75 -1.92 -3.69 -11.11
CA LYS A 75 -2.61 -4.91 -10.70
C LYS A 75 -2.18 -5.31 -9.31
N LEU A 76 -3.13 -5.70 -8.50
CA LEU A 76 -2.86 -6.19 -7.15
C LEU A 76 -2.05 -7.48 -7.24
N THR A 77 -0.88 -7.51 -6.63
CA THR A 77 0.00 -8.67 -6.66
C THR A 77 0.16 -9.32 -5.29
N GLU A 78 0.06 -8.54 -4.23
CA GLU A 78 0.21 -9.12 -2.89
C GLU A 78 -0.44 -8.21 -1.87
N ARG A 79 -0.74 -8.78 -0.73
CA ARG A 79 -1.20 -8.05 0.44
C ARG A 79 -0.26 -8.41 1.58
N ILE A 80 0.38 -7.42 2.14
CA ILE A 80 1.25 -7.60 3.29
C ILE A 80 0.41 -7.31 4.51
N ASN A 81 0.11 -8.35 5.27
CA ASN A 81 -0.64 -8.18 6.50
C ASN A 81 0.30 -7.67 7.59
N GLY A 82 -0.26 -7.04 8.58
CA GLY A 82 0.53 -6.65 9.73
C GLY A 82 1.24 -7.87 10.27
N ALA A 83 2.35 -7.69 10.95
CA ALA A 83 3.17 -8.77 11.47
C ALA A 83 3.93 -9.54 10.39
N GLY A 84 3.93 -9.07 9.16
CA GLY A 84 4.80 -9.63 8.12
C GLY A 84 4.22 -10.76 7.28
N ASP A 85 2.97 -11.14 7.52
CA ASP A 85 2.33 -12.15 6.70
C ASP A 85 2.04 -11.58 5.31
N ILE A 86 2.24 -12.40 4.29
CA ILE A 86 2.06 -11.97 2.90
C ILE A 86 1.06 -12.88 2.21
N GLU A 87 0.10 -12.27 1.52
CA GLU A 87 -0.82 -12.99 0.64
C GLU A 87 -0.51 -12.60 -0.79
N ILE A 88 -0.38 -13.60 -1.66
CA ILE A 88 -0.06 -13.35 -3.07
C ILE A 88 -1.33 -13.50 -3.90
N TYR A 89 -1.56 -12.56 -4.79
CA TYR A 89 -2.73 -12.55 -5.65
C TYR A 89 -2.41 -12.84 -7.10
#